data_e62b0daa0ec4ea3d61ca47f9166faa3a
#
_entry.id   e62b0daa0ec4ea3d61ca47f9166faa3a
#
_cell.length_a   1.000
_cell.length_b   1.000
_cell.length_c   1.000
_cell.angle_alpha   90.00
_cell.angle_beta   90.00
_cell.angle_gamma   90.00
#
_symmetry.space_group_name_H-M   'P 1'
#
loop_
_entity.id
_entity.type
_entity.pdbx_description
1 polymer ?
#
loop_
_entity_poly.entity_id
_entity_poly.type
_entity_poly.pdbx_seq_one_letter_code
_entity_poly.pdbx_strand_id
1 'polypeptide(L)'
;MTVENEKRFLLLFSSFLQKNLATKSAVLDFIEEQDWIVLSEEDLKNRKNRNELIWRNDLAYVRKHLAMEGLFVSNERNNWSITDAGKEYLLSLFQEILNCNSFSKIKEKAILSATECLLTNATVITMNADEFYEGSPLLVKHFIRERNRNLVDIAKRRFQTTHQGKLYCEICGFDFNATYGELGEGFIEAHHIKPISTMRDGDKTKVEDIVMLCSNCHSMIHRKTPCVTVEYLKRNIR
;
A
#
# COMPACT_ATOMS: atom_id res chain seq x y z
N MET A 1 2.17 -8.08 -17.50
CA MET A 1 3.56 -7.79 -17.08
C MET A 1 4.46 -8.95 -17.42
N THR A 2 5.71 -8.72 -17.83
CA THR A 2 6.66 -9.82 -18.12
C THR A 2 7.39 -10.25 -16.83
N VAL A 3 7.88 -11.50 -16.79
CA VAL A 3 8.71 -12.02 -15.68
C VAL A 3 9.94 -11.14 -15.43
N GLU A 4 10.53 -10.59 -16.49
CA GLU A 4 11.67 -9.67 -16.41
C GLU A 4 11.28 -8.38 -15.70
N ASN A 5 10.14 -7.76 -16.05
CA ASN A 5 9.64 -6.55 -15.42
C ASN A 5 9.26 -6.79 -13.96
N GLU A 6 8.77 -7.98 -13.61
CA GLU A 6 8.53 -8.37 -12.22
C GLU A 6 9.83 -8.39 -11.41
N LYS A 7 10.91 -8.97 -11.94
CA LYS A 7 12.24 -8.98 -11.31
C LYS A 7 12.83 -7.56 -11.21
N ARG A 8 12.69 -6.75 -12.25
CA ARG A 8 13.12 -5.34 -12.28
C ARG A 8 12.42 -4.53 -11.19
N PHE A 9 11.11 -4.71 -11.05
CA PHE A 9 10.33 -4.04 -10.02
C PHE A 9 10.79 -4.42 -8.61
N LEU A 10 10.96 -5.71 -8.31
CA LEU A 10 11.43 -6.17 -6.99
C LEU A 10 12.76 -5.54 -6.62
N LEU A 11 13.71 -5.48 -7.56
CA LEU A 11 15.02 -4.88 -7.34
C LEU A 11 14.95 -3.37 -7.11
N LEU A 12 14.26 -2.65 -7.97
CA LEU A 12 14.14 -1.20 -7.88
C LEU A 12 13.40 -0.79 -6.60
N PHE A 13 12.30 -1.46 -6.27
CA PHE A 13 11.52 -1.14 -5.10
C PHE A 13 12.27 -1.47 -3.80
N SER A 14 12.91 -2.63 -3.71
CA SER A 14 13.73 -2.98 -2.55
C SER A 14 14.91 -2.01 -2.38
N SER A 15 15.60 -1.65 -3.45
CA SER A 15 16.71 -0.69 -3.41
C SER A 15 16.22 0.72 -3.04
N PHE A 16 15.04 1.12 -3.50
CA PHE A 16 14.41 2.39 -3.13
C PHE A 16 14.20 2.48 -1.61
N LEU A 17 13.72 1.41 -0.98
CA LEU A 17 13.50 1.37 0.46
C LEU A 17 14.81 1.38 1.27
N GLN A 18 15.87 0.75 0.77
CA GLN A 18 17.19 0.69 1.41
C GLN A 18 17.97 2.01 1.30
N LYS A 19 17.58 2.91 0.40
CA LYS A 19 18.23 4.20 0.17
C LYS A 19 19.74 4.05 -0.06
N ASN A 20 20.54 4.83 0.66
CA ASN A 20 22.02 4.84 0.55
C ASN A 20 22.71 3.59 1.12
N LEU A 21 21.97 2.68 1.76
CA LEU A 21 22.47 1.41 2.30
C LEU A 21 22.24 0.22 1.36
N ALA A 22 21.72 0.47 0.14
CA ALA A 22 21.43 -0.56 -0.83
C ALA A 22 22.73 -1.25 -1.33
N THR A 23 23.03 -2.41 -0.77
CA THR A 23 24.08 -3.33 -1.24
C THR A 23 23.42 -4.58 -1.83
N LYS A 24 24.22 -5.42 -2.53
CA LYS A 24 23.71 -6.71 -3.04
C LYS A 24 23.03 -7.53 -1.95
N SER A 25 23.72 -7.73 -0.83
CA SER A 25 23.19 -8.52 0.29
C SER A 25 21.94 -7.84 0.87
N ALA A 26 22.01 -6.55 1.22
CA ALA A 26 20.89 -5.84 1.83
C ALA A 26 19.61 -5.92 0.99
N VAL A 27 19.72 -5.73 -0.33
CA VAL A 27 18.57 -5.79 -1.24
C VAL A 27 18.01 -7.21 -1.36
N LEU A 28 18.87 -8.21 -1.56
CA LEU A 28 18.42 -9.59 -1.77
C LEU A 28 17.93 -10.24 -0.47
N ASP A 29 18.59 -9.97 0.66
CA ASP A 29 18.17 -10.44 1.97
C ASP A 29 16.81 -9.82 2.34
N PHE A 30 16.63 -8.53 2.07
CA PHE A 30 15.35 -7.85 2.30
C PHE A 30 14.20 -8.46 1.49
N ILE A 31 14.41 -8.75 0.18
CA ILE A 31 13.39 -9.40 -0.66
C ILE A 31 12.99 -10.77 -0.09
N GLU A 32 13.96 -11.53 0.44
CA GLU A 32 13.76 -12.85 1.03
C GLU A 32 13.04 -12.75 2.37
N GLU A 33 13.52 -11.91 3.29
CA GLU A 33 12.94 -11.69 4.62
C GLU A 33 11.50 -11.18 4.58
N GLN A 34 11.19 -10.31 3.62
CA GLN A 34 9.83 -9.80 3.41
C GLN A 34 8.92 -10.81 2.69
N ASP A 35 9.48 -11.94 2.23
CA ASP A 35 8.75 -12.95 1.47
C ASP A 35 8.05 -12.36 0.22
N TRP A 36 8.81 -11.57 -0.57
CA TRP A 36 8.27 -10.83 -1.72
C TRP A 36 8.36 -11.56 -3.05
N ILE A 37 9.23 -12.56 -3.15
CA ILE A 37 9.51 -13.28 -4.39
C ILE A 37 8.91 -14.69 -4.38
N VAL A 38 8.38 -15.12 -5.53
CA VAL A 38 7.96 -16.51 -5.77
C VAL A 38 9.16 -17.31 -6.24
N LEU A 39 9.57 -18.29 -5.46
CA LEU A 39 10.73 -19.15 -5.73
C LEU A 39 10.25 -20.58 -6.04
N SER A 40 10.80 -21.15 -7.12
CA SER A 40 10.66 -22.58 -7.47
C SER A 40 11.76 -23.40 -6.78
N GLU A 41 11.63 -24.73 -6.80
CA GLU A 41 12.68 -25.62 -6.31
C GLU A 41 14.01 -25.44 -7.05
N GLU A 42 13.98 -25.06 -8.34
CA GLU A 42 15.17 -24.76 -9.12
C GLU A 42 15.85 -23.45 -8.66
N ASP A 43 15.07 -22.43 -8.34
CA ASP A 43 15.57 -21.14 -7.85
C ASP A 43 16.36 -21.29 -6.54
N LEU A 44 16.05 -22.31 -5.75
CA LEU A 44 16.66 -22.60 -4.44
C LEU A 44 17.95 -23.46 -4.53
N LYS A 45 18.32 -23.93 -5.72
CA LYS A 45 19.58 -24.67 -5.90
C LYS A 45 20.76 -23.73 -6.01
N ASN A 46 21.94 -24.22 -5.61
CA ASN A 46 23.18 -23.51 -5.84
C ASN A 46 23.56 -23.55 -7.33
N ARG A 47 24.08 -22.44 -7.82
CA ARG A 47 24.63 -22.35 -9.17
C ARG A 47 25.88 -23.24 -9.28
N LYS A 48 26.04 -23.94 -10.42
CA LYS A 48 27.26 -24.74 -10.71
C LYS A 48 28.51 -23.86 -10.48
N ASN A 49 29.44 -24.35 -9.68
CA ASN A 49 30.74 -23.72 -9.35
C ASN A 49 30.65 -22.42 -8.50
N ARG A 50 29.51 -22.12 -7.85
CA ARG A 50 29.38 -20.97 -6.93
C ARG A 50 28.48 -21.34 -5.75
N ASN A 51 28.84 -20.87 -4.57
CA ASN A 51 27.98 -21.02 -3.37
C ASN A 51 26.96 -19.88 -3.31
N GLU A 52 26.15 -19.76 -4.34
CA GLU A 52 25.10 -18.74 -4.45
C GLU A 52 23.85 -19.36 -5.10
N LEU A 53 22.68 -19.08 -4.52
CA LEU A 53 21.39 -19.54 -5.02
C LEU A 53 21.11 -18.98 -6.43
N ILE A 54 20.45 -19.75 -7.27
CA ILE A 54 20.16 -19.38 -8.67
C ILE A 54 19.38 -18.07 -8.71
N TRP A 55 18.31 -17.92 -7.91
CA TRP A 55 17.49 -16.71 -7.91
C TRP A 55 18.26 -15.44 -7.53
N ARG A 56 19.21 -15.54 -6.57
CA ARG A 56 20.03 -14.39 -6.15
C ARG A 56 20.97 -13.94 -7.26
N ASN A 57 21.55 -14.90 -7.97
CA ASN A 57 22.38 -14.61 -9.13
C ASN A 57 21.57 -14.04 -10.30
N ASP A 58 20.37 -14.53 -10.53
CA ASP A 58 19.46 -14.04 -11.58
C ASP A 58 19.09 -12.59 -11.34
N LEU A 59 18.69 -12.23 -10.11
CA LEU A 59 18.42 -10.84 -9.77
C LEU A 59 19.67 -9.96 -9.89
N ALA A 60 20.85 -10.45 -9.52
CA ALA A 60 22.10 -9.72 -9.71
C ALA A 60 22.41 -9.47 -11.19
N TYR A 61 22.04 -10.41 -12.08
CA TYR A 61 22.15 -10.23 -13.53
C TYR A 61 21.18 -9.15 -14.05
N VAL A 62 19.92 -9.18 -13.61
CA VAL A 62 18.92 -8.14 -13.94
C VAL A 62 19.41 -6.76 -13.47
N ARG A 63 19.95 -6.66 -12.24
CA ARG A 63 20.54 -5.41 -11.73
C ARG A 63 21.66 -4.89 -12.63
N LYS A 64 22.53 -5.79 -13.16
CA LYS A 64 23.60 -5.38 -14.08
C LYS A 64 23.02 -4.69 -15.33
N HIS A 65 21.96 -5.22 -15.90
CA HIS A 65 21.29 -4.61 -17.05
C HIS A 65 20.69 -3.25 -16.70
N LEU A 66 19.98 -3.16 -15.58
CA LEU A 66 19.44 -1.89 -15.09
C LEU A 66 20.51 -0.83 -14.86
N ALA A 67 21.72 -1.24 -14.41
CA ALA A 67 22.84 -0.31 -14.28
C ALA A 67 23.41 0.16 -15.64
N MET A 68 23.42 -0.74 -16.63
CA MET A 68 23.81 -0.35 -18.01
C MET A 68 22.79 0.60 -18.65
N GLU A 69 21.52 0.49 -18.27
CA GLU A 69 20.45 1.39 -18.67
C GLU A 69 20.44 2.72 -17.87
N GLY A 70 21.36 2.91 -16.92
CA GLY A 70 21.46 4.12 -16.09
C GLY A 70 20.45 4.20 -14.94
N LEU A 71 19.73 3.12 -14.65
CA LEU A 71 18.67 3.08 -13.63
C LEU A 71 19.20 2.76 -12.21
N PHE A 72 20.41 2.18 -12.13
CA PHE A 72 21.18 1.98 -10.90
C PHE A 72 22.51 2.73 -10.97
N VAL A 73 23.03 3.12 -9.82
CA VAL A 73 24.38 3.69 -9.71
C VAL A 73 25.40 2.63 -10.17
N SER A 74 26.26 2.98 -11.13
CA SER A 74 27.22 2.04 -11.75
C SER A 74 28.67 2.22 -11.31
N ASN A 75 29.02 3.38 -10.76
CA ASN A 75 30.41 3.79 -10.55
C ASN A 75 31.06 3.24 -9.28
N GLU A 76 30.26 2.61 -8.40
CA GLU A 76 30.73 2.09 -7.11
C GLU A 76 30.47 0.60 -6.99
N ARG A 77 31.51 -0.12 -6.56
CA ARG A 77 31.41 -1.56 -6.32
C ARG A 77 30.42 -1.83 -5.18
N ASN A 78 29.48 -2.74 -5.41
CA ASN A 78 28.44 -3.15 -4.45
C ASN A 78 27.47 -2.04 -4.03
N ASN A 79 27.40 -0.93 -4.75
CA ASN A 79 26.35 0.08 -4.59
C ASN A 79 25.15 -0.30 -5.46
N TRP A 80 24.02 -0.59 -4.80
CA TRP A 80 22.75 -0.95 -5.44
C TRP A 80 21.71 0.15 -5.27
N SER A 81 22.14 1.39 -5.09
CA SER A 81 21.26 2.56 -5.05
C SER A 81 20.71 2.85 -6.42
N ILE A 82 19.45 3.27 -6.47
CA ILE A 82 18.78 3.67 -7.72
C ILE A 82 19.06 5.13 -8.04
N THR A 83 19.11 5.46 -9.33
CA THR A 83 19.20 6.82 -9.84
C THR A 83 17.81 7.47 -9.87
N ASP A 84 17.72 8.78 -10.18
CA ASP A 84 16.42 9.43 -10.36
C ASP A 84 15.67 8.85 -11.57
N ALA A 85 16.36 8.53 -12.67
CA ALA A 85 15.76 7.78 -13.78
C ALA A 85 15.25 6.40 -13.34
N GLY A 86 15.97 5.75 -12.40
CA GLY A 86 15.52 4.48 -11.80
C GLY A 86 14.25 4.62 -10.96
N LYS A 87 14.08 5.75 -10.27
CA LYS A 87 12.84 6.05 -9.52
C LYS A 87 11.65 6.28 -10.47
N GLU A 88 11.85 7.02 -11.54
CA GLU A 88 10.81 7.22 -12.56
C GLU A 88 10.40 5.90 -13.21
N TYR A 89 11.39 5.06 -13.56
CA TYR A 89 11.11 3.73 -14.12
C TYR A 89 10.43 2.80 -13.12
N LEU A 90 10.77 2.86 -11.82
CA LEU A 90 10.05 2.14 -10.76
C LEU A 90 8.56 2.52 -10.74
N LEU A 91 8.23 3.81 -10.87
CA LEU A 91 6.85 4.27 -10.91
C LEU A 91 6.12 3.75 -12.16
N SER A 92 6.78 3.73 -13.32
CA SER A 92 6.18 3.17 -14.54
C SER A 92 5.88 1.67 -14.42
N LEU A 93 6.80 0.90 -13.83
CA LEU A 93 6.59 -0.53 -13.54
C LEU A 93 5.48 -0.73 -12.50
N PHE A 94 5.38 0.14 -11.52
CA PHE A 94 4.31 0.08 -10.53
C PHE A 94 2.93 0.32 -11.17
N GLN A 95 2.82 1.24 -12.13
CA GLN A 95 1.61 1.43 -12.92
C GLN A 95 1.27 0.17 -13.74
N GLU A 96 2.28 -0.49 -14.33
CA GLU A 96 2.07 -1.76 -15.03
C GLU A 96 1.54 -2.85 -14.08
N ILE A 97 2.09 -2.93 -12.85
CA ILE A 97 1.62 -3.86 -11.80
C ILE A 97 0.16 -3.64 -11.45
N LEU A 98 -0.25 -2.37 -11.24
CA LEU A 98 -1.62 -2.03 -10.89
C LEU A 98 -2.64 -2.44 -11.98
N ASN A 99 -2.19 -2.59 -13.23
CA ASN A 99 -3.01 -3.02 -14.36
C ASN A 99 -2.96 -4.54 -14.63
N CYS A 100 -2.15 -5.30 -13.89
CA CYS A 100 -2.01 -6.74 -14.05
C CYS A 100 -2.87 -7.53 -13.06
N ASN A 101 -3.37 -8.71 -13.53
CA ASN A 101 -4.23 -9.57 -12.71
C ASN A 101 -3.49 -10.79 -12.13
N SER A 102 -2.28 -11.08 -12.61
CA SER A 102 -1.49 -12.24 -12.16
C SER A 102 0.00 -11.98 -12.30
N PHE A 103 0.78 -12.58 -11.40
CA PHE A 103 2.22 -12.45 -11.32
C PHE A 103 2.87 -13.83 -11.17
N SER A 104 4.05 -14.00 -11.77
CA SER A 104 4.82 -15.24 -11.73
C SER A 104 5.96 -15.21 -10.69
N LYS A 105 6.52 -14.03 -10.43
CA LYS A 105 7.67 -13.84 -9.53
C LYS A 105 7.40 -12.90 -8.36
N ILE A 106 6.36 -12.08 -8.40
CA ILE A 106 6.01 -11.15 -7.33
C ILE A 106 4.90 -11.74 -6.45
N LYS A 107 5.11 -11.75 -5.15
CA LYS A 107 4.05 -12.07 -4.18
C LYS A 107 3.20 -10.85 -3.85
N GLU A 108 1.95 -11.09 -3.47
CA GLU A 108 0.97 -10.06 -3.10
C GLU A 108 1.51 -9.08 -2.04
N LYS A 109 2.29 -9.59 -1.08
CA LYS A 109 2.92 -8.76 -0.04
C LYS A 109 3.79 -7.63 -0.59
N ALA A 110 4.55 -7.88 -1.66
CA ALA A 110 5.37 -6.86 -2.30
C ALA A 110 4.51 -5.76 -2.94
N ILE A 111 3.40 -6.14 -3.56
CA ILE A 111 2.46 -5.21 -4.19
C ILE A 111 1.77 -4.34 -3.13
N LEU A 112 1.34 -4.94 -2.03
CA LEU A 112 0.74 -4.21 -0.90
C LEU A 112 1.71 -3.19 -0.30
N SER A 113 2.95 -3.62 -0.04
CA SER A 113 4.01 -2.74 0.48
C SER A 113 4.33 -1.59 -0.48
N ALA A 114 4.39 -1.88 -1.79
CA ALA A 114 4.62 -0.85 -2.80
C ALA A 114 3.44 0.12 -2.90
N THR A 115 2.22 -0.38 -2.82
CA THR A 115 1.01 0.46 -2.84
C THR A 115 1.01 1.41 -1.65
N GLU A 116 1.30 0.91 -0.45
CA GLU A 116 1.37 1.72 0.76
C GLU A 116 2.51 2.75 0.68
N CYS A 117 3.68 2.36 0.20
CA CYS A 117 4.86 3.22 0.15
C CYS A 117 4.80 4.24 -1.00
N LEU A 118 4.55 3.79 -2.23
CA LEU A 118 4.68 4.64 -3.43
C LEU A 118 3.49 5.58 -3.60
N LEU A 119 2.29 5.20 -3.15
CA LEU A 119 1.15 6.12 -3.18
C LEU A 119 1.25 7.21 -2.11
N THR A 120 1.79 6.90 -0.93
CA THR A 120 2.01 7.91 0.12
C THR A 120 3.21 8.81 -0.17
N ASN A 121 4.22 8.31 -0.88
CA ASN A 121 5.45 9.03 -1.23
C ASN A 121 5.45 9.63 -2.65
N ALA A 122 4.42 9.42 -3.46
CA ALA A 122 4.31 10.04 -4.79
C ALA A 122 4.48 11.58 -4.70
N THR A 123 4.05 12.19 -3.61
CA THR A 123 4.26 13.61 -3.30
C THR A 123 5.74 13.96 -3.03
N VAL A 124 6.57 13.02 -2.58
CA VAL A 124 7.97 13.28 -2.18
C VAL A 124 8.94 13.16 -3.35
N ILE A 125 8.61 12.37 -4.38
CA ILE A 125 9.49 12.14 -5.54
C ILE A 125 9.52 13.37 -6.49
N THR A 126 8.51 14.23 -6.41
CA THR A 126 8.34 15.42 -7.29
C THR A 126 8.75 16.75 -6.64
N MET A 127 9.41 16.76 -5.47
CA MET A 127 9.66 17.97 -4.67
C MET A 127 10.72 18.95 -5.23
N ASN A 128 11.04 18.95 -6.50
CA ASN A 128 11.92 19.98 -7.11
C ASN A 128 11.28 20.75 -8.26
N ALA A 129 9.97 20.74 -8.40
CA ALA A 129 9.27 21.54 -9.40
C ALA A 129 8.07 22.26 -8.78
N ASP A 130 7.93 23.54 -9.09
CA ASP A 130 6.74 24.34 -8.72
C ASP A 130 5.50 23.94 -9.56
N GLU A 131 5.62 22.96 -10.45
CA GLU A 131 4.57 22.45 -11.31
C GLU A 131 4.37 20.94 -11.10
N PHE A 132 3.13 20.54 -10.84
CA PHE A 132 2.74 19.14 -10.65
C PHE A 132 1.87 18.67 -11.81
N TYR A 133 2.20 17.51 -12.39
CA TYR A 133 1.32 16.85 -13.36
C TYR A 133 0.15 16.22 -12.61
N GLU A 134 -1.06 16.78 -12.79
CA GLU A 134 -2.31 16.22 -12.30
C GLU A 134 -3.10 15.60 -13.47
N GLY A 135 -4.01 14.67 -13.16
CA GLY A 135 -4.98 14.14 -14.12
C GLY A 135 -4.60 12.85 -14.83
N SER A 136 -3.45 12.22 -14.54
CA SER A 136 -3.20 10.85 -14.99
C SER A 136 -4.15 9.89 -14.26
N PRO A 137 -4.91 9.01 -14.97
CA PRO A 137 -5.81 8.07 -14.33
C PRO A 137 -5.00 7.04 -13.52
N LEU A 138 -4.99 7.20 -12.20
CA LEU A 138 -4.41 6.24 -11.27
C LEU A 138 -5.46 5.17 -10.98
N LEU A 139 -5.38 4.03 -11.64
CA LEU A 139 -6.23 2.89 -11.31
C LEU A 139 -5.70 2.24 -10.03
N VAL A 140 -6.19 2.70 -8.88
CA VAL A 140 -5.92 2.07 -7.60
C VAL A 140 -6.83 0.85 -7.48
N LYS A 141 -6.33 -0.35 -7.79
CA LYS A 141 -6.96 -1.59 -7.35
C LYS A 141 -6.72 -1.71 -5.84
N HIS A 142 -7.67 -1.22 -5.05
CA HIS A 142 -7.72 -1.61 -3.67
C HIS A 142 -8.01 -3.11 -3.60
N PHE A 143 -7.14 -3.88 -2.96
CA PHE A 143 -7.54 -5.16 -2.39
C PHE A 143 -8.53 -4.83 -1.27
N ILE A 144 -9.78 -4.68 -1.66
CA ILE A 144 -10.88 -4.49 -0.73
C ILE A 144 -11.11 -5.86 -0.12
N ARG A 145 -10.69 -6.07 1.12
CA ARG A 145 -11.28 -7.13 1.93
C ARG A 145 -12.79 -6.92 1.87
N GLU A 146 -13.53 -7.97 1.56
CA GLU A 146 -14.97 -7.92 1.39
C GLU A 146 -15.61 -7.21 2.59
N ARG A 147 -16.06 -5.97 2.35
CA ARG A 147 -16.84 -5.21 3.33
C ARG A 147 -18.27 -5.62 3.13
N ASN A 148 -18.86 -6.22 4.14
CA ASN A 148 -20.26 -6.58 4.11
C ASN A 148 -21.11 -5.29 4.08
N ARG A 149 -21.53 -4.87 2.88
CA ARG A 149 -22.38 -3.67 2.69
C ARG A 149 -23.64 -3.75 3.52
N ASN A 150 -24.24 -4.94 3.65
CA ASN A 150 -25.44 -5.14 4.46
C ASN A 150 -25.19 -4.82 5.93
N LEU A 151 -24.00 -5.13 6.48
CA LEU A 151 -23.65 -4.79 7.85
C LEU A 151 -23.61 -3.26 8.06
N VAL A 152 -23.03 -2.53 7.12
CA VAL A 152 -22.96 -1.06 7.15
C VAL A 152 -24.36 -0.45 7.08
N ASP A 153 -25.20 -0.95 6.19
CA ASP A 153 -26.59 -0.46 6.03
C ASP A 153 -27.43 -0.75 7.29
N ILE A 154 -27.29 -1.92 7.88
CA ILE A 154 -27.96 -2.27 9.13
C ILE A 154 -27.46 -1.37 10.27
N ALA A 155 -26.15 -1.13 10.37
CA ALA A 155 -25.58 -0.25 11.38
C ALA A 155 -26.09 1.18 11.27
N LYS A 156 -26.13 1.74 10.05
CA LYS A 156 -26.69 3.07 9.79
C LYS A 156 -28.17 3.17 10.19
N ARG A 157 -29.00 2.21 9.74
CA ARG A 157 -30.43 2.17 10.09
C ARG A 157 -30.64 2.07 11.59
N ARG A 158 -29.89 1.21 12.27
CA ARG A 158 -29.97 1.06 13.73
C ARG A 158 -29.58 2.36 14.45
N PHE A 159 -28.52 3.01 13.99
CA PHE A 159 -28.10 4.30 14.51
C PHE A 159 -29.20 5.36 14.35
N GLN A 160 -29.78 5.50 13.16
CA GLN A 160 -30.90 6.42 12.91
C GLN A 160 -32.11 6.12 13.80
N THR A 161 -32.48 4.85 13.97
CA THR A 161 -33.61 4.44 14.82
C THR A 161 -33.40 4.87 16.28
N THR A 162 -32.18 4.77 16.80
CA THR A 162 -31.87 5.15 18.18
C THR A 162 -31.63 6.66 18.36
N HIS A 163 -31.42 7.40 17.26
CA HIS A 163 -31.09 8.84 17.30
C HIS A 163 -32.13 9.71 16.56
N GLN A 164 -33.40 9.32 16.64
CA GLN A 164 -34.55 10.10 16.12
C GLN A 164 -34.42 10.40 14.61
N GLY A 165 -33.95 9.44 13.83
CA GLY A 165 -33.75 9.57 12.38
C GLY A 165 -32.47 10.31 11.97
N LYS A 166 -31.67 10.83 12.89
CA LYS A 166 -30.45 11.57 12.59
C LYS A 166 -29.28 10.63 12.35
N LEU A 167 -28.35 11.07 11.48
CA LEU A 167 -27.12 10.36 11.14
C LEU A 167 -25.95 11.32 11.25
N TYR A 168 -25.19 11.25 12.34
CA TYR A 168 -24.11 12.17 12.65
C TYR A 168 -22.84 11.46 13.17
N CYS A 169 -21.72 12.16 13.13
CA CYS A 169 -20.44 11.67 13.63
C CYS A 169 -20.44 11.50 15.15
N GLU A 170 -20.16 10.30 15.64
CA GLU A 170 -20.12 10.00 17.08
C GLU A 170 -18.96 10.66 17.83
N ILE A 171 -18.00 11.25 17.12
CA ILE A 171 -16.87 11.96 17.70
C ILE A 171 -17.15 13.46 17.80
N CYS A 172 -17.48 14.12 16.67
CA CYS A 172 -17.61 15.58 16.61
C CYS A 172 -19.03 16.09 16.45
N GLY A 173 -20.02 15.18 16.29
CA GLY A 173 -21.41 15.56 16.11
C GLY A 173 -21.77 16.10 14.71
N PHE A 174 -20.82 16.12 13.75
CA PHE A 174 -21.07 16.63 12.41
C PHE A 174 -22.15 15.80 11.69
N ASP A 175 -23.16 16.49 11.18
CA ASP A 175 -24.28 15.88 10.45
C ASP A 175 -24.28 16.40 9.00
N PHE A 176 -24.09 15.49 8.06
CA PHE A 176 -24.02 15.82 6.64
C PHE A 176 -25.36 16.33 6.10
N ASN A 177 -26.47 15.75 6.53
CA ASN A 177 -27.80 16.20 6.09
C ASN A 177 -28.11 17.61 6.62
N ALA A 178 -27.80 17.88 7.88
CA ALA A 178 -27.98 19.20 8.45
C ALA A 178 -27.11 20.28 7.78
N THR A 179 -25.92 19.88 7.28
CA THR A 179 -24.94 20.79 6.66
C THR A 179 -25.18 20.99 5.17
N TYR A 180 -25.48 19.90 4.42
CA TYR A 180 -25.53 19.88 2.96
C TYR A 180 -26.93 19.59 2.40
N GLY A 181 -27.96 19.50 3.26
CA GLY A 181 -29.31 19.16 2.83
C GLY A 181 -29.41 17.78 2.19
N GLU A 182 -30.21 17.67 1.15
CA GLU A 182 -30.45 16.41 0.40
C GLU A 182 -29.14 15.75 -0.08
N LEU A 183 -28.11 16.53 -0.43
CA LEU A 183 -26.81 16.00 -0.87
C LEU A 183 -26.12 15.20 0.24
N GLY A 184 -26.35 15.57 1.50
CA GLY A 184 -25.78 14.90 2.67
C GLY A 184 -26.63 13.76 3.22
N GLU A 185 -27.81 13.51 2.66
CA GLU A 185 -28.73 12.51 3.16
C GLU A 185 -28.12 11.10 3.09
N GLY A 186 -28.15 10.39 4.23
CA GLY A 186 -27.61 9.03 4.34
C GLY A 186 -26.09 8.91 4.24
N PHE A 187 -25.38 10.04 4.07
CA PHE A 187 -23.92 10.02 4.00
C PHE A 187 -23.31 10.05 5.41
N ILE A 188 -22.56 9.02 5.72
CA ILE A 188 -21.68 8.86 6.88
C ILE A 188 -20.72 7.70 6.62
N GLU A 189 -19.53 7.71 7.21
CA GLU A 189 -18.59 6.61 7.08
C GLU A 189 -18.68 5.67 8.28
N ALA A 190 -18.70 4.36 7.99
CA ALA A 190 -18.74 3.31 9.00
C ALA A 190 -17.32 2.85 9.32
N HIS A 191 -16.86 3.09 10.55
CA HIS A 191 -15.55 2.69 11.05
C HIS A 191 -15.64 1.44 11.90
N HIS A 192 -14.79 0.44 11.61
CA HIS A 192 -14.68 -0.77 12.42
C HIS A 192 -13.77 -0.49 13.62
N ILE A 193 -14.28 -0.68 14.83
CA ILE A 193 -13.50 -0.54 16.09
C ILE A 193 -12.31 -1.51 16.08
N LYS A 194 -12.53 -2.76 15.64
CA LYS A 194 -11.48 -3.72 15.34
C LYS A 194 -11.03 -3.54 13.89
N PRO A 195 -9.73 -3.22 13.63
CA PRO A 195 -9.25 -3.10 12.25
C PRO A 195 -9.48 -4.40 11.48
N ILE A 196 -10.12 -4.29 10.31
CA ILE A 196 -10.38 -5.45 9.43
C ILE A 196 -9.06 -6.16 9.06
N SER A 197 -7.94 -5.42 9.03
CA SER A 197 -6.60 -5.97 8.78
C SER A 197 -6.14 -7.00 9.82
N THR A 198 -6.70 -6.97 11.02
CA THR A 198 -6.37 -7.90 12.12
C THR A 198 -7.31 -9.11 12.21
N MET A 199 -8.36 -9.15 11.37
CA MET A 199 -9.34 -10.23 11.36
C MET A 199 -8.84 -11.45 10.59
N ARG A 200 -9.20 -12.65 11.05
CA ARG A 200 -8.90 -13.93 10.39
C ARG A 200 -10.12 -14.39 9.58
N ASP A 201 -9.89 -15.33 8.65
CA ASP A 201 -11.00 -15.96 7.92
C ASP A 201 -11.98 -16.61 8.89
N GLY A 202 -13.26 -16.25 8.73
CA GLY A 202 -14.33 -16.72 9.62
C GLY A 202 -14.67 -15.80 10.80
N ASP A 203 -13.88 -14.74 11.05
CA ASP A 203 -14.22 -13.75 12.08
C ASP A 203 -15.49 -12.98 11.67
N LYS A 204 -16.36 -12.75 12.64
CA LYS A 204 -17.64 -12.03 12.44
C LYS A 204 -17.57 -10.65 13.07
N THR A 205 -17.94 -9.64 12.31
CA THR A 205 -18.16 -8.27 12.82
C THR A 205 -19.62 -8.13 13.24
N LYS A 206 -19.85 -7.58 14.43
CA LYS A 206 -21.18 -7.22 14.91
C LYS A 206 -21.50 -5.77 14.55
N VAL A 207 -22.78 -5.42 14.57
CA VAL A 207 -23.24 -4.03 14.34
C VAL A 207 -22.67 -3.09 15.40
N GLU A 208 -22.49 -3.56 16.62
CA GLU A 208 -21.92 -2.84 17.76
C GLU A 208 -20.42 -2.52 17.59
N ASP A 209 -19.72 -3.23 16.68
CA ASP A 209 -18.31 -2.99 16.37
C ASP A 209 -18.14 -1.87 15.32
N ILE A 210 -19.24 -1.21 14.89
CA ILE A 210 -19.26 -0.16 13.89
C ILE A 210 -19.59 1.18 14.54
N VAL A 211 -18.78 2.19 14.27
CA VAL A 211 -18.97 3.59 14.71
C VAL A 211 -19.21 4.49 13.51
N MET A 212 -20.16 5.41 13.63
CA MET A 212 -20.48 6.38 12.58
C MET A 212 -19.60 7.60 12.68
N LEU A 213 -18.81 7.87 11.64
CA LEU A 213 -17.82 8.94 11.61
C LEU A 213 -17.99 9.84 10.38
N CYS A 214 -17.76 11.13 10.53
CA CYS A 214 -17.54 11.99 9.37
C CYS A 214 -16.17 11.67 8.73
N SER A 215 -15.99 12.03 7.45
CA SER A 215 -14.77 11.77 6.69
C SER A 215 -13.52 12.32 7.38
N ASN A 216 -13.63 13.49 8.04
CA ASN A 216 -12.50 14.08 8.76
C ASN A 216 -12.08 13.25 9.97
N CYS A 217 -13.04 12.87 10.83
CA CYS A 217 -12.73 12.04 12.00
C CYS A 217 -12.22 10.66 11.60
N HIS A 218 -12.80 10.06 10.54
CA HIS A 218 -12.35 8.78 10.01
C HIS A 218 -10.91 8.85 9.48
N SER A 219 -10.59 9.86 8.68
CA SER A 219 -9.23 10.12 8.20
C SER A 219 -8.25 10.34 9.35
N MET A 220 -8.66 11.05 10.41
CA MET A 220 -7.79 11.31 11.56
C MET A 220 -7.50 10.06 12.39
N ILE A 221 -8.45 9.13 12.52
CA ILE A 221 -8.20 7.82 13.15
C ILE A 221 -7.10 7.05 12.40
N HIS A 222 -7.16 7.06 11.08
CA HIS A 222 -6.19 6.36 10.22
C HIS A 222 -4.89 7.12 9.97
N ARG A 223 -4.71 8.32 10.55
CA ARG A 223 -3.53 9.16 10.32
C ARG A 223 -2.22 8.56 10.85
N LYS A 224 -2.28 7.67 11.83
CA LYS A 224 -1.12 7.00 12.42
C LYS A 224 -1.23 5.48 12.26
N THR A 225 -0.08 4.82 12.24
CA THR A 225 0.03 3.35 12.29
C THR A 225 0.76 2.98 13.59
N PRO A 226 0.14 2.19 14.51
CA PRO A 226 -1.27 1.75 14.46
C PRO A 226 -2.28 2.89 14.59
N CYS A 227 -3.50 2.65 14.08
CA CYS A 227 -4.59 3.63 14.16
C CYS A 227 -4.86 4.07 15.60
N VAL A 228 -5.22 5.35 15.77
CA VAL A 228 -5.66 5.82 17.10
C VAL A 228 -7.07 5.29 17.39
N THR A 229 -7.41 5.15 18.68
CA THR A 229 -8.76 4.70 19.05
C THR A 229 -9.79 5.83 18.95
N VAL A 230 -11.06 5.45 18.80
CA VAL A 230 -12.19 6.38 18.78
C VAL A 230 -12.21 7.23 20.05
N GLU A 231 -11.97 6.60 21.22
CA GLU A 231 -11.94 7.26 22.52
C GLU A 231 -10.77 8.27 22.63
N TYR A 232 -9.60 7.92 22.08
CA TYR A 232 -8.47 8.82 22.04
C TYR A 232 -8.81 10.07 21.23
N LEU A 233 -9.36 9.90 20.01
CA LEU A 233 -9.71 11.05 19.18
C LEU A 233 -10.81 11.90 19.81
N LYS A 234 -11.84 11.26 20.40
CA LYS A 234 -12.95 11.96 21.07
C LYS A 234 -12.50 12.84 22.24
N ARG A 235 -11.44 12.43 22.98
CA ARG A 235 -10.88 13.22 24.09
C ARG A 235 -9.98 14.36 23.63
N ASN A 236 -9.42 14.30 22.44
CA ASN A 236 -8.42 15.25 21.95
C ASN A 236 -8.93 16.17 20.83
N ILE A 237 -10.19 16.01 20.39
CA ILE A 237 -10.81 16.96 19.45
C ILE A 237 -11.14 18.27 20.19
N ARG A 238 -10.87 19.40 19.52
CA ARG A 238 -11.10 20.77 20.06
C ARG A 238 -12.28 21.41 19.36
#